data_ed300cd859690059fc05b18a0abb4375
#
_entry.id   ed300cd859690059fc05b18a0abb4375
#
_cell.length_a   1.000
_cell.length_b   1.000
_cell.length_c   1.000
_cell.angle_alpha   90.00
_cell.angle_beta   90.00
_cell.angle_gamma   90.00
#
_symmetry.space_group_name_H-M   'P 1'
#
loop_
_entity.id
_entity.type
_entity.pdbx_description
1 polymer ?
#
loop_
_entity_poly.entity_id
_entity_poly.type
_entity_poly.pdbx_seq_one_letter_code
_entity_poly.pdbx_strand_id
1 'polypeptide(L)'
;MEEQGKQQEIEIEEVTAQENVIAVRDLVPMRAAMDDSMERIADMKDQFSQTIDPILRMYNAAMCATTARLEIIEDEFKYRKLRCPIHHIDTRLKSAKSILGKLQKKDLDLTLSAACNNIYDIAGIRVVCSYIKDVYLIRDRLMAQDDIMIMQIKDYIETPKENGYRSLHMVIRVPVYFMNKKQLVPVELQIRTLAMDLWASLEHDIKYKCLYQAETEDFSEELKECRDRKSVV
;
A
#
# COMPACT_ATOMS: atom_id res chain seq x y z
N MET A 1 29.62 -9.49 26.02
CA MET A 1 28.37 -10.28 25.98
C MET A 1 27.48 -9.60 24.94
N GLU A 2 27.48 -10.20 23.75
CA GLU A 2 26.76 -9.73 22.57
C GLU A 2 25.33 -10.26 22.66
N GLU A 3 24.34 -9.37 22.79
CA GLU A 3 22.94 -9.73 22.56
C GLU A 3 22.58 -9.36 21.12
N GLN A 4 22.53 -10.40 20.31
CA GLN A 4 22.02 -10.36 18.94
C GLN A 4 20.51 -10.12 19.00
N GLY A 5 20.07 -8.96 18.49
CA GLY A 5 18.68 -8.68 18.20
C GLY A 5 18.18 -9.61 17.10
N LYS A 6 17.41 -10.63 17.47
CA LYS A 6 16.71 -11.49 16.53
C LYS A 6 15.60 -10.71 15.83
N GLN A 7 15.78 -10.47 14.55
CA GLN A 7 14.66 -10.17 13.64
C GLN A 7 13.70 -11.37 13.69
N GLN A 8 12.53 -11.19 14.28
CA GLN A 8 11.43 -12.11 14.09
C GLN A 8 10.77 -11.79 12.74
N GLU A 9 11.28 -12.40 11.67
CA GLU A 9 10.46 -12.68 10.50
C GLU A 9 9.45 -13.76 10.92
N ILE A 10 8.20 -13.35 11.05
CA ILE A 10 7.10 -14.29 11.19
C ILE A 10 6.89 -14.87 9.78
N GLU A 11 7.52 -15.99 9.48
CA GLU A 11 7.14 -16.87 8.37
C GLU A 11 5.74 -17.42 8.70
N ILE A 12 4.74 -16.83 8.07
CA ILE A 12 3.38 -17.39 8.08
C ILE A 12 3.36 -18.41 6.95
N GLU A 13 3.05 -19.66 7.31
CA GLU A 13 2.90 -20.81 6.39
C GLU A 13 2.26 -20.42 5.06
N GLU A 14 2.91 -20.82 3.97
CA GLU A 14 2.36 -20.80 2.61
C GLU A 14 1.04 -21.59 2.57
N VAL A 15 -0.06 -20.91 2.87
CA VAL A 15 -1.36 -21.40 2.45
C VAL A 15 -1.38 -21.23 0.93
N THR A 16 -1.22 -22.33 0.26
CA THR A 16 -1.16 -22.51 -1.18
C THR A 16 -2.08 -21.54 -1.92
N ALA A 17 -1.48 -20.69 -2.72
CA ALA A 17 -2.11 -19.64 -3.52
C ALA A 17 -3.08 -20.18 -4.61
N GLN A 18 -3.44 -21.46 -4.56
CA GLN A 18 -4.22 -22.12 -5.62
C GLN A 18 -5.75 -22.03 -5.45
N GLU A 19 -6.27 -21.76 -4.25
CA GLU A 19 -7.74 -21.83 -4.05
C GLU A 19 -8.52 -20.52 -4.16
N ASN A 20 -7.88 -19.35 -4.22
CA ASN A 20 -8.58 -18.06 -4.15
C ASN A 20 -8.56 -17.19 -5.40
N VAL A 21 -8.07 -17.69 -6.53
CA VAL A 21 -8.10 -16.96 -7.82
C VAL A 21 -9.10 -17.62 -8.76
N ILE A 22 -10.34 -17.71 -8.32
CA ILE A 22 -11.44 -18.14 -9.18
C ILE A 22 -11.96 -16.90 -9.89
N ALA A 23 -11.71 -16.79 -11.15
CA ALA A 23 -12.25 -15.92 -12.17
C ALA A 23 -11.19 -15.29 -13.09
N VAL A 24 -9.91 -15.38 -12.78
CA VAL A 24 -8.85 -14.82 -13.65
C VAL A 24 -8.37 -15.85 -14.69
N ARG A 25 -8.67 -17.14 -14.48
CA ARG A 25 -8.28 -18.21 -15.42
C ARG A 25 -9.00 -18.21 -16.76
N ASP A 26 -10.19 -17.58 -16.82
CA ASP A 26 -10.98 -17.49 -18.05
C ASP A 26 -10.69 -16.22 -18.87
N LEU A 27 -9.87 -15.31 -18.35
CA LEU A 27 -9.40 -14.16 -19.10
C LEU A 27 -8.13 -14.57 -19.84
N VAL A 28 -8.21 -14.62 -21.14
CA VAL A 28 -7.18 -15.03 -22.11
C VAL A 28 -5.79 -14.53 -21.70
N PRO A 29 -4.77 -15.41 -21.51
CA PRO A 29 -3.42 -14.98 -21.22
C PRO A 29 -2.86 -14.22 -22.44
N MET A 30 -2.56 -12.95 -22.22
CA MET A 30 -1.87 -12.13 -23.21
C MET A 30 -0.41 -12.60 -23.28
N ARG A 31 -0.12 -13.53 -24.17
CA ARG A 31 1.26 -13.91 -24.50
C ARG A 31 1.85 -12.84 -25.43
N ALA A 32 2.86 -12.13 -24.98
CA ALA A 32 3.67 -11.27 -25.81
C ALA A 32 4.47 -12.12 -26.81
N ALA A 33 4.09 -12.12 -28.07
CA ALA A 33 5.02 -12.48 -29.13
C ALA A 33 5.97 -11.29 -29.31
N MET A 34 7.25 -11.48 -29.03
CA MET A 34 8.31 -10.52 -29.39
C MET A 34 8.38 -10.48 -30.91
N ASP A 35 7.91 -9.45 -31.47
CA ASP A 35 8.20 -8.72 -32.68
C ASP A 35 6.96 -8.04 -33.22
N ASP A 36 7.11 -6.82 -33.49
CA ASP A 36 6.26 -5.83 -34.12
C ASP A 36 5.60 -4.81 -33.23
N SER A 37 6.29 -3.70 -33.26
CA SER A 37 5.72 -2.35 -33.25
C SER A 37 4.95 -1.87 -32.02
N MET A 38 5.18 -0.63 -31.74
CA MET A 38 4.49 0.25 -30.78
C MET A 38 2.96 0.09 -30.81
N GLU A 39 2.39 -0.30 -31.92
CA GLU A 39 0.94 -0.50 -32.12
C GLU A 39 0.40 -1.69 -31.30
N ARG A 40 1.09 -2.83 -31.30
CA ARG A 40 0.67 -4.00 -30.49
C ARG A 40 0.78 -3.75 -29.00
N ILE A 41 1.78 -2.96 -28.59
CA ILE A 41 1.92 -2.58 -27.18
C ILE A 41 0.80 -1.62 -26.73
N ALA A 42 0.35 -0.75 -27.62
CA ALA A 42 -0.78 0.14 -27.35
C ALA A 42 -2.09 -0.65 -27.24
N ASP A 43 -2.36 -1.57 -28.16
CA ASP A 43 -3.53 -2.45 -28.14
C ASP A 43 -3.54 -3.35 -26.88
N MET A 44 -2.39 -3.89 -26.49
CA MET A 44 -2.27 -4.67 -25.25
C MET A 44 -2.57 -3.82 -24.00
N LYS A 45 -2.13 -2.57 -23.97
CA LYS A 45 -2.42 -1.65 -22.84
C LYS A 45 -3.91 -1.31 -22.77
N ASP A 46 -4.54 -1.11 -23.90
CA ASP A 46 -5.98 -0.81 -23.98
C ASP A 46 -6.82 -2.05 -23.59
N GLN A 47 -6.47 -3.22 -24.07
CA GLN A 47 -7.12 -4.48 -23.68
C GLN A 47 -6.93 -4.75 -22.17
N PHE A 48 -5.73 -4.58 -21.65
CA PHE A 48 -5.48 -4.72 -20.21
C PHE A 48 -6.33 -3.72 -19.40
N SER A 49 -6.42 -2.46 -19.85
CA SER A 49 -7.21 -1.43 -19.20
C SER A 49 -8.70 -1.75 -19.14
N GLN A 50 -9.26 -2.35 -20.20
CA GLN A 50 -10.66 -2.79 -20.22
C GLN A 50 -10.89 -4.04 -19.36
N THR A 51 -9.93 -4.98 -19.37
CA THR A 51 -10.05 -6.26 -18.66
C THR A 51 -9.82 -6.12 -17.14
N ILE A 52 -9.08 -5.11 -16.70
CA ILE A 52 -8.76 -4.91 -15.27
C ILE A 52 -9.91 -4.23 -14.48
N ASP A 53 -10.88 -3.59 -15.14
CA ASP A 53 -11.93 -2.81 -14.46
C ASP A 53 -12.71 -3.62 -13.39
N PRO A 54 -13.16 -4.86 -13.64
CA PRO A 54 -13.81 -5.67 -12.60
C PRO A 54 -12.91 -5.92 -11.38
N ILE A 55 -11.61 -6.10 -11.64
CA ILE A 55 -10.61 -6.29 -10.56
C ILE A 55 -10.46 -5.01 -9.76
N LEU A 56 -10.34 -3.86 -10.42
CA LEU A 56 -10.26 -2.56 -9.73
C LEU A 56 -11.51 -2.29 -8.87
N ARG A 57 -12.70 -2.69 -9.32
CA ARG A 57 -13.93 -2.60 -8.52
C ARG A 57 -13.87 -3.47 -7.27
N MET A 58 -13.34 -4.68 -7.38
CA MET A 58 -13.14 -5.57 -6.25
C MET A 58 -12.14 -4.98 -5.24
N TYR A 59 -11.01 -4.43 -5.71
CA TYR A 59 -10.04 -3.74 -4.86
C TYR A 59 -10.63 -2.48 -4.21
N ASN A 60 -11.45 -1.73 -4.95
CA ASN A 60 -12.17 -0.60 -4.38
C ASN A 60 -13.13 -1.02 -3.26
N ALA A 61 -13.85 -2.12 -3.44
CA ALA A 61 -14.73 -2.66 -2.40
C ALA A 61 -13.93 -3.06 -1.14
N ALA A 62 -12.75 -3.66 -1.28
CA ALA A 62 -11.88 -3.99 -0.17
C ALA A 62 -11.33 -2.73 0.54
N MET A 63 -10.98 -1.71 -0.23
CA MET A 63 -10.56 -0.41 0.27
C MET A 63 -11.68 0.25 1.10
N CYS A 64 -12.90 0.30 0.57
CA CYS A 64 -14.07 0.82 1.29
C CYS A 64 -14.35 0.02 2.58
N ALA A 65 -14.31 -1.31 2.52
CA ALA A 65 -14.51 -2.16 3.68
C ALA A 65 -13.45 -1.93 4.77
N THR A 66 -12.20 -1.68 4.37
CA THR A 66 -11.12 -1.36 5.31
C THR A 66 -11.27 0.04 5.90
N THR A 67 -11.65 1.02 5.09
CA THR A 67 -11.92 2.40 5.54
C THR A 67 -13.05 2.42 6.57
N ALA A 68 -14.14 1.70 6.32
CA ALA A 68 -15.25 1.58 7.28
C ALA A 68 -14.80 1.03 8.65
N ARG A 69 -13.86 0.07 8.67
CA ARG A 69 -13.29 -0.42 9.94
C ARG A 69 -12.49 0.65 10.69
N LEU A 70 -11.76 1.49 9.98
CA LEU A 70 -11.03 2.60 10.58
C LEU A 70 -11.98 3.66 11.13
N GLU A 71 -13.05 3.97 10.39
CA GLU A 71 -14.11 4.89 10.84
C GLU A 71 -14.84 4.36 12.10
N ILE A 72 -15.08 3.06 12.19
CA ILE A 72 -15.62 2.44 13.42
C ILE A 72 -14.67 2.64 14.60
N ILE A 73 -13.36 2.51 14.39
CA ILE A 73 -12.38 2.79 15.44
C ILE A 73 -12.45 4.26 15.86
N GLU A 74 -12.55 5.21 14.93
CA GLU A 74 -12.73 6.63 15.25
C GLU A 74 -13.98 6.88 16.07
N ASP A 75 -15.10 6.30 15.67
CA ASP A 75 -16.39 6.47 16.35
C ASP A 75 -16.37 5.87 17.76
N GLU A 76 -15.67 4.75 17.97
CA GLU A 76 -15.46 4.20 19.32
C GLU A 76 -14.77 5.21 20.24
N PHE A 77 -13.71 5.89 19.77
CA PHE A 77 -13.01 6.90 20.55
C PHE A 77 -13.89 8.13 20.82
N LYS A 78 -14.65 8.60 19.82
CA LYS A 78 -15.62 9.70 19.98
C LYS A 78 -16.69 9.33 21.02
N TYR A 79 -17.26 8.13 20.93
CA TYR A 79 -18.27 7.66 21.88
C TYR A 79 -17.75 7.63 23.31
N ARG A 80 -16.53 7.14 23.51
CA ARG A 80 -15.87 7.11 24.82
C ARG A 80 -15.35 8.46 25.30
N LYS A 81 -15.56 9.53 24.53
CA LYS A 81 -15.02 10.88 24.80
C LYS A 81 -13.50 10.88 24.98
N LEU A 82 -12.80 10.00 24.29
CA LEU A 82 -11.35 9.92 24.26
C LEU A 82 -10.80 10.70 23.07
N ARG A 83 -9.53 11.07 23.12
CA ARG A 83 -8.82 11.67 21.99
C ARG A 83 -8.77 10.66 20.83
N CYS A 84 -9.27 11.06 19.66
CA CYS A 84 -9.19 10.24 18.47
C CYS A 84 -7.71 10.05 18.05
N PRO A 85 -7.25 8.81 17.82
CA PRO A 85 -5.89 8.54 17.37
C PRO A 85 -5.68 8.91 15.89
N ILE A 86 -6.72 8.85 15.07
CA ILE A 86 -6.69 9.14 13.64
C ILE A 86 -6.96 10.63 13.43
N HIS A 87 -6.13 11.27 12.62
CA HIS A 87 -6.31 12.66 12.21
C HIS A 87 -7.09 12.73 10.88
N HIS A 88 -6.69 11.93 9.87
CA HIS A 88 -7.42 11.75 8.62
C HIS A 88 -7.03 10.45 7.92
N ILE A 89 -7.85 10.05 6.98
CA ILE A 89 -7.69 8.86 6.16
C ILE A 89 -7.77 9.28 4.69
N ASP A 90 -6.74 8.92 3.91
CA ASP A 90 -6.72 9.06 2.46
C ASP A 90 -6.78 7.70 1.80
N THR A 91 -7.51 7.60 0.71
CA THR A 91 -7.62 6.37 -0.06
C THR A 91 -7.14 6.58 -1.48
N ARG A 92 -6.48 5.58 -2.04
CA ARG A 92 -6.01 5.63 -3.42
C ARG A 92 -6.13 4.28 -4.09
N LEU A 93 -6.92 4.22 -5.15
CA LEU A 93 -6.93 3.11 -6.10
C LEU A 93 -5.92 3.38 -7.22
N LYS A 94 -5.00 2.44 -7.44
CA LYS A 94 -3.98 2.56 -8.48
C LYS A 94 -4.62 2.42 -9.87
N SER A 95 -4.26 3.32 -10.80
CA SER A 95 -4.75 3.26 -12.18
C SER A 95 -4.14 2.07 -12.94
N ALA A 96 -4.85 1.56 -13.95
CA ALA A 96 -4.37 0.51 -14.85
C ALA A 96 -2.97 0.81 -15.42
N LYS A 97 -2.77 2.06 -15.87
CA LYS A 97 -1.46 2.53 -16.37
C LYS A 97 -0.35 2.40 -15.32
N SER A 98 -0.65 2.74 -14.07
CA SER A 98 0.32 2.63 -12.97
C SER A 98 0.64 1.18 -12.60
N ILE A 99 -0.36 0.28 -12.71
CA ILE A 99 -0.18 -1.15 -12.51
C ILE A 99 0.72 -1.73 -13.60
N LEU A 100 0.42 -1.45 -14.87
CA LEU A 100 1.27 -1.87 -16.00
C LEU A 100 2.71 -1.37 -15.85
N GLY A 101 2.90 -0.09 -15.53
CA GLY A 101 4.23 0.47 -15.32
C GLY A 101 4.99 -0.20 -14.17
N LYS A 102 4.27 -0.67 -13.13
CA LYS A 102 4.89 -1.38 -12.03
C LYS A 102 5.24 -2.84 -12.39
N LEU A 103 4.41 -3.52 -13.19
CA LEU A 103 4.73 -4.84 -13.74
C LEU A 103 5.99 -4.78 -14.61
N GLN A 104 6.06 -3.81 -15.52
CA GLN A 104 7.23 -3.59 -16.37
C GLN A 104 8.50 -3.33 -15.56
N LYS A 105 8.45 -2.46 -14.54
CA LYS A 105 9.60 -2.18 -13.65
C LYS A 105 10.07 -3.39 -12.86
N LYS A 106 9.21 -4.37 -12.63
CA LYS A 106 9.52 -5.62 -11.93
C LYS A 106 9.85 -6.78 -12.88
N ASP A 107 9.90 -6.53 -14.18
CA ASP A 107 10.12 -7.55 -15.23
C ASP A 107 9.14 -8.72 -15.13
N LEU A 108 7.86 -8.40 -14.88
CA LEU A 108 6.76 -9.36 -14.75
C LEU A 108 5.88 -9.34 -15.99
N ASP A 109 5.22 -10.48 -16.23
CA ASP A 109 4.23 -10.59 -17.31
C ASP A 109 3.13 -9.54 -17.17
N LEU A 110 2.72 -8.94 -18.29
CA LEU A 110 1.63 -7.96 -18.32
C LEU A 110 0.27 -8.66 -18.29
N THR A 111 0.03 -9.43 -17.23
CA THR A 111 -1.20 -10.21 -17.02
C THR A 111 -1.92 -9.78 -15.75
N LEU A 112 -3.23 -10.00 -15.69
CA LEU A 112 -4.01 -9.74 -14.49
C LEU A 112 -3.57 -10.63 -13.32
N SER A 113 -3.20 -11.87 -13.60
CA SER A 113 -2.68 -12.79 -12.58
C SER A 113 -1.39 -12.27 -11.97
N ALA A 114 -0.44 -11.81 -12.80
CA ALA A 114 0.79 -11.21 -12.31
C ALA A 114 0.53 -9.94 -11.49
N ALA A 115 -0.44 -9.11 -11.90
CA ALA A 115 -0.83 -7.92 -11.16
C ALA A 115 -1.37 -8.27 -9.76
N CYS A 116 -2.33 -9.21 -9.68
CA CYS A 116 -2.96 -9.61 -8.41
C CYS A 116 -1.97 -10.28 -7.44
N ASN A 117 -1.02 -11.04 -7.97
CA ASN A 117 -0.07 -11.81 -7.16
C ASN A 117 1.16 -11.01 -6.71
N ASN A 118 1.52 -9.94 -7.44
CA ASN A 118 2.79 -9.24 -7.20
C ASN A 118 2.66 -7.75 -6.85
N ILE A 119 1.44 -7.17 -6.96
CA ILE A 119 1.19 -5.77 -6.68
C ILE A 119 0.16 -5.66 -5.56
N TYR A 120 0.64 -5.48 -4.33
CA TYR A 120 -0.22 -5.41 -3.15
C TYR A 120 -0.75 -4.00 -2.86
N ASP A 121 -0.24 -2.97 -3.54
CA ASP A 121 -0.62 -1.56 -3.41
C ASP A 121 -1.59 -1.08 -4.51
N ILE A 122 -2.41 -1.99 -5.06
CA ILE A 122 -3.51 -1.64 -5.98
C ILE A 122 -4.56 -0.82 -5.21
N ALA A 123 -4.98 -1.30 -4.04
CA ALA A 123 -5.76 -0.54 -3.08
C ALA A 123 -4.83 -0.05 -1.97
N GLY A 124 -4.70 1.24 -1.81
CA GLY A 124 -3.87 1.88 -0.80
C GLY A 124 -4.68 2.78 0.13
N ILE A 125 -4.41 2.68 1.42
CA ILE A 125 -5.00 3.54 2.45
C ILE A 125 -3.86 4.18 3.23
N ARG A 126 -3.92 5.50 3.36
CA ARG A 126 -3.04 6.27 4.22
C ARG A 126 -3.82 6.68 5.46
N VAL A 127 -3.32 6.28 6.62
CA VAL A 127 -3.87 6.66 7.91
C VAL A 127 -2.89 7.60 8.58
N VAL A 128 -3.29 8.84 8.79
CA VAL A 128 -2.46 9.83 9.45
C VAL A 128 -2.90 9.98 10.90
N CYS A 129 -1.96 9.75 11.81
CA CYS A 129 -2.15 9.80 13.25
C CYS A 129 -1.46 11.03 13.88
N SER A 130 -1.87 11.41 15.09
CA SER A 130 -1.23 12.53 15.79
C SER A 130 0.11 12.15 16.38
N TYR A 131 0.25 10.93 16.94
CA TYR A 131 1.44 10.48 17.66
C TYR A 131 1.86 9.08 17.24
N ILE A 132 3.14 8.75 17.48
CA ILE A 132 3.70 7.42 17.16
C ILE A 132 2.93 6.30 17.88
N LYS A 133 2.56 6.50 19.15
CA LYS A 133 1.74 5.51 19.89
C LYS A 133 0.40 5.24 19.24
N ASP A 134 -0.18 6.22 18.55
CA ASP A 134 -1.45 6.06 17.85
C ASP A 134 -1.29 5.20 16.58
N VAL A 135 -0.14 5.30 15.90
CA VAL A 135 0.20 4.44 14.76
C VAL A 135 0.15 2.97 15.18
N TYR A 136 0.82 2.64 16.29
CA TYR A 136 0.84 1.27 16.81
C TYR A 136 -0.53 0.83 17.37
N LEU A 137 -1.28 1.76 17.97
CA LEU A 137 -2.65 1.48 18.44
C LEU A 137 -3.55 1.07 17.27
N ILE A 138 -3.51 1.77 16.13
CA ILE A 138 -4.30 1.43 14.95
C ILE A 138 -3.87 0.08 14.38
N ARG A 139 -2.55 -0.19 14.29
CA ARG A 139 -2.03 -1.51 13.91
C ARG A 139 -2.65 -2.60 14.77
N ASP A 140 -2.57 -2.47 16.10
CA ASP A 140 -3.01 -3.50 17.04
C ASP A 140 -4.53 -3.72 16.97
N ARG A 141 -5.30 -2.65 16.76
CA ARG A 141 -6.75 -2.73 16.55
C ARG A 141 -7.13 -3.47 15.27
N LEU A 142 -6.37 -3.29 14.20
CA LEU A 142 -6.57 -4.04 12.96
C LEU A 142 -6.15 -5.51 13.11
N MET A 143 -5.02 -5.76 13.77
CA MET A 143 -4.53 -7.13 14.01
C MET A 143 -5.44 -7.95 14.94
N ALA A 144 -6.24 -7.29 15.78
CA ALA A 144 -7.19 -7.96 16.66
C ALA A 144 -8.47 -8.41 15.97
N GLN A 145 -8.69 -8.07 14.69
CA GLN A 145 -9.86 -8.49 13.93
C GLN A 145 -9.59 -9.86 13.29
N ASP A 146 -10.42 -10.83 13.60
CA ASP A 146 -10.28 -12.25 13.21
C ASP A 146 -10.56 -12.51 11.72
N ASP A 147 -11.23 -11.58 11.04
CA ASP A 147 -11.54 -11.65 9.61
C ASP A 147 -10.47 -10.96 8.73
N ILE A 148 -9.45 -10.35 9.32
CA ILE A 148 -8.31 -9.75 8.63
C ILE A 148 -7.12 -10.70 8.65
N MET A 149 -6.59 -11.02 7.48
CA MET A 149 -5.33 -11.76 7.37
C MET A 149 -4.17 -10.79 7.15
N ILE A 150 -3.19 -10.81 8.05
CA ILE A 150 -1.97 -10.02 7.91
C ILE A 150 -1.02 -10.76 6.95
N MET A 151 -0.63 -10.10 5.86
CA MET A 151 0.34 -10.65 4.90
C MET A 151 1.77 -10.17 5.18
N GLN A 152 1.92 -8.89 5.51
CA GLN A 152 3.23 -8.29 5.72
C GLN A 152 3.12 -7.05 6.59
N ILE A 153 4.10 -6.86 7.46
CA ILE A 153 4.30 -5.61 8.21
C ILE A 153 5.76 -5.17 8.00
N LYS A 154 5.95 -3.90 7.62
CA LYS A 154 7.27 -3.24 7.53
C LYS A 154 7.25 -1.99 8.38
N ASP A 155 8.04 -1.99 9.43
CA ASP A 155 8.15 -0.87 10.35
C ASP A 155 9.33 0.04 9.98
N TYR A 156 9.04 1.06 9.17
CA TYR A 156 10.01 2.10 8.84
C TYR A 156 10.04 3.24 9.88
N ILE A 157 9.26 3.14 10.98
CA ILE A 157 9.38 4.06 12.10
C ILE A 157 10.55 3.63 12.95
N GLU A 158 10.63 2.35 13.25
CA GLU A 158 11.69 1.73 14.03
C GLU A 158 12.99 1.60 13.23
N THR A 159 12.88 1.19 11.96
CA THR A 159 14.01 1.07 11.02
C THR A 159 13.78 1.95 9.80
N PRO A 160 14.11 3.26 9.87
CA PRO A 160 13.90 4.20 8.77
C PRO A 160 14.68 3.82 7.52
N LYS A 161 14.16 4.18 6.35
CA LYS A 161 14.92 4.04 5.10
C LYS A 161 16.12 4.99 5.08
N GLU A 162 17.10 4.70 4.23
CA GLU A 162 18.31 5.52 4.07
C GLU A 162 18.02 7.00 3.79
N ASN A 163 16.95 7.28 3.03
CA ASN A 163 16.50 8.64 2.76
C ASN A 163 15.78 9.31 3.94
N GLY A 164 15.60 8.63 5.08
CA GLY A 164 14.89 9.15 6.25
C GLY A 164 13.39 8.91 6.26
N TYR A 165 12.82 8.25 5.25
CA TYR A 165 11.40 7.94 5.20
C TYR A 165 10.97 7.08 6.40
N ARG A 166 9.87 7.46 7.05
CA ARG A 166 9.26 6.76 8.18
C ARG A 166 7.77 6.54 7.93
N SER A 167 7.30 5.33 8.17
CA SER A 167 5.88 4.94 8.14
C SER A 167 5.78 3.50 8.60
N LEU A 168 4.67 3.10 9.18
CA LEU A 168 4.33 1.69 9.33
C LEU A 168 3.55 1.24 8.09
N HIS A 169 4.06 0.25 7.37
CA HIS A 169 3.39 -0.35 6.23
C HIS A 169 2.80 -1.70 6.63
N MET A 170 1.54 -1.90 6.34
CA MET A 170 0.85 -3.18 6.52
C MET A 170 0.22 -3.59 5.20
N VAL A 171 0.39 -4.83 4.80
CA VAL A 171 -0.41 -5.45 3.75
C VAL A 171 -1.34 -6.44 4.43
N ILE A 172 -2.63 -6.22 4.28
CA ILE A 172 -3.68 -7.08 4.84
C ILE A 172 -4.52 -7.66 3.73
N ARG A 173 -5.15 -8.81 3.95
CA ARG A 173 -6.25 -9.31 3.11
C ARG A 173 -7.56 -9.15 3.83
N VAL A 174 -8.52 -8.56 3.15
CA VAL A 174 -9.86 -8.27 3.67
C VAL A 174 -10.88 -9.06 2.88
N PRO A 175 -11.83 -9.76 3.53
CA PRO A 175 -12.89 -10.45 2.83
C PRO A 175 -13.88 -9.46 2.22
N VAL A 176 -14.15 -9.65 0.94
CA VAL A 176 -15.23 -8.96 0.21
C VAL A 176 -16.05 -9.97 -0.57
N TYR A 177 -17.35 -9.70 -0.68
CA TYR A 177 -18.23 -10.48 -1.55
C TYR A 177 -18.35 -9.77 -2.89
N PHE A 178 -17.79 -10.38 -3.92
CA PHE A 178 -17.85 -9.84 -5.28
C PHE A 178 -18.42 -10.91 -6.23
N MET A 179 -19.44 -10.57 -6.99
CA MET A 179 -20.17 -11.52 -7.87
C MET A 179 -20.57 -12.80 -7.11
N ASN A 180 -21.16 -12.67 -5.91
CA ASN A 180 -21.63 -13.77 -5.05
C ASN A 180 -20.53 -14.74 -4.55
N LYS A 181 -19.25 -14.35 -4.65
CA LYS A 181 -18.13 -15.14 -4.13
C LYS A 181 -17.36 -14.34 -3.09
N LYS A 182 -16.98 -15.00 -2.00
CA LYS A 182 -16.05 -14.41 -1.01
C LYS A 182 -14.66 -14.38 -1.61
N GLN A 183 -14.03 -13.20 -1.62
CA GLN A 183 -12.66 -12.99 -2.08
C GLN A 183 -11.84 -12.35 -0.96
N LEU A 184 -10.60 -12.79 -0.79
CA LEU A 184 -9.64 -12.15 0.12
C LEU A 184 -8.76 -11.21 -0.70
N VAL A 185 -9.00 -9.91 -0.58
CA VAL A 185 -8.38 -8.90 -1.43
C VAL A 185 -7.31 -8.14 -0.65
N PRO A 186 -6.08 -8.02 -1.19
CA PRO A 186 -5.02 -7.28 -0.51
C PRO A 186 -5.28 -5.77 -0.53
N VAL A 187 -4.98 -5.14 0.61
CA VAL A 187 -5.00 -3.68 0.79
C VAL A 187 -3.70 -3.29 1.50
N GLU A 188 -2.99 -2.31 0.95
CA GLU A 188 -1.83 -1.71 1.62
C GLU A 188 -2.28 -0.56 2.51
N LEU A 189 -1.91 -0.60 3.79
CA LEU A 189 -2.04 0.51 4.71
C LEU A 189 -0.68 1.15 4.95
N GLN A 190 -0.63 2.47 4.89
CA GLN A 190 0.50 3.30 5.30
C GLN A 190 0.05 4.13 6.50
N ILE A 191 0.50 3.74 7.69
CA ILE A 191 0.14 4.41 8.94
C ILE A 191 1.32 5.24 9.39
N ARG A 192 1.12 6.55 9.60
CA ARG A 192 2.18 7.49 9.93
C ARG A 192 1.67 8.67 10.74
N THR A 193 2.58 9.43 11.34
CA THR A 193 2.20 10.68 12.00
C THR A 193 2.10 11.83 10.99
N LEU A 194 1.46 12.95 11.40
CA LEU A 194 1.40 14.19 10.61
C LEU A 194 2.78 14.65 10.14
N ALA A 195 3.78 14.61 11.02
CA ALA A 195 5.15 15.00 10.67
C ALA A 195 5.78 14.07 9.62
N MET A 196 5.53 12.75 9.72
CA MET A 196 5.99 11.78 8.74
C MET A 196 5.28 11.95 7.39
N ASP A 197 4.00 12.32 7.40
CA ASP A 197 3.23 12.57 6.19
C ASP A 197 3.70 13.83 5.48
N LEU A 198 3.91 14.91 6.22
CA LEU A 198 4.47 16.15 5.69
C LEU A 198 5.84 15.91 5.06
N TRP A 199 6.73 15.23 5.77
CA TRP A 199 8.07 14.90 5.27
C TRP A 199 8.02 14.10 3.97
N ALA A 200 7.18 13.06 3.93
CA ALA A 200 7.03 12.20 2.75
C ALA A 200 6.44 12.95 1.55
N SER A 201 5.56 13.93 1.78
CA SER A 201 4.98 14.78 0.74
C SER A 201 6.02 15.72 0.15
N LEU A 202 6.82 16.37 1.00
CA LEU A 202 7.91 17.26 0.57
C LEU A 202 9.00 16.50 -0.20
N GLU A 203 9.42 15.34 0.29
CA GLU A 203 10.40 14.48 -0.39
C GLU A 203 9.92 14.05 -1.77
N HIS A 204 8.63 13.69 -1.88
CA HIS A 204 8.03 13.35 -3.16
C HIS A 204 8.00 14.54 -4.13
N ASP A 205 7.63 15.73 -3.64
CA ASP A 205 7.57 16.94 -4.48
C ASP A 205 8.95 17.34 -4.98
N ILE A 206 9.97 17.29 -4.15
CA ILE A 206 11.35 17.55 -4.52
C ILE A 206 11.83 16.59 -5.63
N LYS A 207 11.55 15.28 -5.47
CA LYS A 207 11.99 14.26 -6.44
C LYS A 207 11.27 14.33 -7.79
N TYR A 208 10.01 14.73 -7.82
CA TYR A 208 9.17 14.59 -9.01
C TYR A 208 8.74 15.91 -9.64
N LYS A 209 8.73 17.02 -8.90
CA LYS A 209 8.24 18.32 -9.40
C LYS A 209 9.35 19.32 -9.68
N CYS A 210 10.53 19.19 -9.08
CA CYS A 210 11.64 20.10 -9.36
C CYS A 210 12.27 19.81 -10.71
N LEU A 211 11.87 20.59 -11.72
CA LEU A 211 12.49 20.65 -13.05
C LEU A 211 13.79 21.46 -13.05
N TYR A 212 14.14 22.12 -11.94
CA TYR A 212 15.33 22.97 -11.78
C TYR A 212 16.32 22.31 -10.83
N GLN A 213 17.37 21.71 -11.38
CA GLN A 213 18.38 20.94 -10.64
C GLN A 213 19.15 21.75 -9.58
N ALA A 214 19.28 23.05 -9.75
CA ALA A 214 20.06 23.92 -8.86
C ALA A 214 19.37 24.17 -7.48
N GLU A 215 18.04 24.14 -7.43
CA GLU A 215 17.29 24.35 -6.17
C GLU A 215 17.05 23.07 -5.37
N THR A 216 17.26 21.88 -5.97
CA THR A 216 16.97 20.59 -5.34
C THR A 216 18.01 20.16 -4.31
N GLU A 217 19.26 20.60 -4.44
CA GLU A 217 20.33 20.23 -3.48
C GLU A 217 20.14 20.92 -2.14
N ASP A 218 19.75 22.19 -2.14
CA ASP A 218 19.54 23.00 -0.93
C ASP A 218 18.34 22.47 -0.13
N PHE A 219 17.20 22.21 -0.77
CA PHE A 219 16.02 21.62 -0.12
C PHE A 219 16.25 20.20 0.38
N SER A 220 17.11 19.42 -0.31
CA SER A 220 17.46 18.06 0.12
C SER A 220 18.27 18.06 1.42
N GLU A 221 19.11 19.07 1.66
CA GLU A 221 19.85 19.23 2.92
C GLU A 221 18.96 19.70 4.06
N GLU A 222 18.07 20.67 3.84
CA GLU A 222 17.08 21.10 4.81
C GLU A 222 16.16 19.94 5.26
N LEU A 223 15.73 19.07 4.34
CA LEU A 223 14.96 17.88 4.67
C LEU A 223 15.77 16.86 5.51
N LYS A 224 17.08 16.75 5.26
CA LYS A 224 17.95 15.91 6.09
C LYS A 224 18.08 16.48 7.51
N GLU A 225 18.20 17.78 7.67
CA GLU A 225 18.21 18.44 8.98
C GLU A 225 16.90 18.24 9.75
N CYS A 226 15.76 18.35 9.07
CA CYS A 226 14.44 18.04 9.65
C CYS A 226 14.33 16.58 10.14
N ARG A 227 15.00 15.64 9.44
CA ARG A 227 15.09 14.23 9.83
C ARG A 227 15.82 14.03 11.14
N ASP A 228 16.95 14.76 11.32
CA ASP A 228 17.89 14.52 12.43
C ASP A 228 17.46 15.22 13.72
N ARG A 229 16.56 16.18 13.66
CA ARG A 229 15.90 16.74 14.84
C ARG A 229 14.97 15.69 15.46
N LYS A 230 15.56 14.88 16.36
CA LYS A 230 14.91 13.79 17.11
C LYS A 230 13.77 14.23 18.03
N SER A 231 13.21 15.37 17.86
CA SER A 231 12.18 15.88 18.73
C SER A 231 11.01 16.39 17.90
N VAL A 232 10.15 15.51 17.52
CA VAL A 232 8.74 15.89 17.40
C VAL A 232 7.89 14.69 17.76
N VAL A 233 7.46 14.71 19.03
CA VAL A 233 6.18 14.27 19.61
C VAL A 233 5.69 12.91 19.18
#